data_291269315677fdc960aeaaefe22ea509
#
_entry.id   291269315677fdc960aeaaefe22ea509
#
_cell.length_a   1.000
_cell.length_b   1.000
_cell.length_c   1.000
_cell.angle_alpha   90.00
_cell.angle_beta   90.00
_cell.angle_gamma   90.00
#
_symmetry.space_group_name_H-M   'P 1'
#
loop_
_entity.id
_entity.type
_entity.pdbx_description
1 polymer ?
#
loop_
_entity_poly.entity_id
_entity_poly.type
_entity_poly.pdbx_seq_one_letter_code
_entity_poly.pdbx_strand_id
1 'polypeptide(L)'
;MEKERADILVVRQGLADSREKAKRFIMAGQIYTEKALRVDKPGEKLPVTTQLTLKGEDVPYVSRGGFKLVKAMESFDIDFTEKKVLDIGSSTGGFTDVALQNGASMSYALDVGTNQLDWKLRSDDRVVVMEQTNFRYSKPEDFVAGQPDIATIDVSFISLDLILPPLRPILKSDGQVAALVKPQFEAGKDKVGKKGIVRDKKVHRDVIEHTMQTAIGLGYDVSGLTYSPITGGTGNIEFLMLLTNTEGEPGQIDSAIDIDAVIEEAHSVFH
;
A
#
# COMPACT_ATOMS: atom_id res chain seq x y z
N MET A 1 -25.77 -28.47 -5.51
CA MET A 1 -25.33 -28.19 -4.14
C MET A 1 -25.60 -26.72 -3.83
N GLU A 2 -26.19 -26.47 -2.67
CA GLU A 2 -26.47 -25.11 -2.20
C GLU A 2 -25.13 -24.36 -1.96
N LYS A 3 -25.08 -23.11 -2.39
CA LYS A 3 -23.89 -22.27 -2.25
C LYS A 3 -24.24 -21.00 -1.49
N GLU A 4 -23.33 -20.56 -0.64
CA GLU A 4 -23.45 -19.37 0.15
C GLU A 4 -22.23 -18.46 -0.02
N ARG A 5 -22.38 -17.18 0.26
CA ARG A 5 -21.27 -16.22 0.22
C ARG A 5 -20.23 -16.56 1.30
N ALA A 6 -18.96 -16.39 0.97
CA ALA A 6 -17.87 -16.69 1.89
C ALA A 6 -17.95 -15.86 3.18
N ASP A 7 -18.29 -14.55 3.10
CA ASP A 7 -18.44 -13.69 4.27
C ASP A 7 -19.54 -14.16 5.23
N ILE A 8 -20.63 -14.73 4.71
CA ILE A 8 -21.70 -15.31 5.52
C ILE A 8 -21.25 -16.64 6.14
N LEU A 9 -20.58 -17.46 5.34
CA LEU A 9 -20.12 -18.78 5.77
C LEU A 9 -19.10 -18.69 6.92
N VAL A 10 -18.19 -17.69 6.86
CA VAL A 10 -17.21 -17.39 7.92
C VAL A 10 -17.91 -17.07 9.24
N VAL A 11 -18.94 -16.20 9.21
CA VAL A 11 -19.72 -15.87 10.43
C VAL A 11 -20.49 -17.09 10.94
N ARG A 12 -21.13 -17.82 10.04
CA ARG A 12 -21.91 -19.02 10.41
C ARG A 12 -21.06 -20.10 11.07
N GLN A 13 -19.79 -20.21 10.69
CA GLN A 13 -18.84 -21.15 11.30
C GLN A 13 -18.14 -20.61 12.55
N GLY A 14 -18.53 -19.42 13.03
CA GLY A 14 -17.97 -18.81 14.24
C GLY A 14 -16.54 -18.29 14.11
N LEU A 15 -16.00 -18.17 12.89
CA LEU A 15 -14.66 -17.64 12.64
C LEU A 15 -14.60 -16.10 12.76
N ALA A 16 -15.75 -15.44 12.68
CA ALA A 16 -15.91 -14.02 12.93
C ALA A 16 -17.25 -13.74 13.59
N ASP A 17 -17.31 -12.70 14.40
CA ASP A 17 -18.51 -12.26 15.13
C ASP A 17 -19.45 -11.38 14.27
N SER A 18 -18.96 -10.89 13.14
CA SER A 18 -19.73 -10.06 12.22
C SER A 18 -19.30 -10.25 10.76
N ARG A 19 -20.19 -9.88 9.82
CA ARG A 19 -19.87 -9.95 8.39
C ARG A 19 -18.75 -8.98 8.01
N GLU A 20 -18.66 -7.83 8.68
CA GLU A 20 -17.59 -6.86 8.43
C GLU A 20 -16.24 -7.43 8.86
N LYS A 21 -16.16 -8.10 10.00
CA LYS A 21 -14.95 -8.81 10.44
C LYS A 21 -14.60 -9.98 9.51
N ALA A 22 -15.61 -10.73 9.06
CA ALA A 22 -15.42 -11.80 8.08
C ALA A 22 -14.83 -11.27 6.76
N LYS A 23 -15.32 -10.13 6.26
CA LYS A 23 -14.76 -9.48 5.07
C LYS A 23 -13.30 -9.09 5.29
N ARG A 24 -12.94 -8.51 6.44
CA ARG A 24 -11.55 -8.17 6.78
C ARG A 24 -10.66 -9.40 6.74
N PHE A 25 -11.03 -10.49 7.38
CA PHE A 25 -10.26 -11.74 7.37
C PHE A 25 -10.06 -12.30 5.96
N ILE A 26 -11.11 -12.26 5.12
CA ILE A 26 -11.00 -12.69 3.72
C ILE A 26 -10.07 -11.77 2.93
N MET A 27 -10.25 -10.45 3.04
CA MET A 27 -9.40 -9.47 2.35
C MET A 27 -7.95 -9.50 2.85
N ALA A 28 -7.73 -9.85 4.11
CA ALA A 28 -6.40 -10.10 4.67
C ALA A 28 -5.78 -11.43 4.20
N GLY A 29 -6.53 -12.27 3.46
CA GLY A 29 -6.05 -13.56 2.98
C GLY A 29 -5.88 -14.60 4.08
N GLN A 30 -6.64 -14.48 5.17
CA GLN A 30 -6.57 -15.34 6.35
C GLN A 30 -7.56 -16.51 6.32
N ILE A 31 -8.52 -16.51 5.38
CA ILE A 31 -9.53 -17.58 5.28
C ILE A 31 -9.11 -18.59 4.22
N TYR A 32 -9.13 -19.86 4.62
CA TYR A 32 -8.78 -21.01 3.79
C TYR A 32 -9.86 -22.09 3.87
N THR A 33 -10.04 -22.83 2.77
CA THR A 33 -10.86 -24.03 2.75
C THR A 33 -10.10 -25.23 3.34
N GLU A 34 -10.79 -26.34 3.62
CA GLU A 34 -10.19 -27.61 4.05
C GLU A 34 -9.13 -28.16 3.07
N LYS A 35 -9.16 -27.71 1.79
CA LYS A 35 -8.17 -28.05 0.76
C LYS A 35 -6.99 -27.08 0.71
N ALA A 36 -6.83 -26.24 1.73
CA ALA A 36 -5.82 -25.21 1.83
C ALA A 36 -5.88 -24.17 0.68
N LEU A 37 -7.02 -24.04 0.00
CA LEU A 37 -7.24 -22.99 -0.99
C LEU A 37 -7.67 -21.72 -0.27
N ARG A 38 -6.99 -20.61 -0.58
CA ARG A 38 -7.32 -19.29 -0.01
C ARG A 38 -8.64 -18.78 -0.60
N VAL A 39 -9.46 -18.19 0.25
CA VAL A 39 -10.67 -17.49 -0.15
C VAL A 39 -10.32 -16.02 -0.35
N ASP A 40 -10.45 -15.51 -1.58
CA ASP A 40 -9.93 -14.20 -1.96
C ASP A 40 -11.01 -13.09 -1.98
N LYS A 41 -12.28 -13.48 -2.09
CA LYS A 41 -13.38 -12.49 -2.22
C LYS A 41 -14.51 -12.77 -1.23
N PRO A 42 -14.95 -11.76 -0.46
CA PRO A 42 -16.10 -11.93 0.48
C PRO A 42 -17.39 -12.41 -0.18
N GLY A 43 -17.60 -11.99 -1.44
CA GLY A 43 -18.76 -12.38 -2.23
C GLY A 43 -18.63 -13.73 -2.96
N GLU A 44 -17.51 -14.43 -2.84
CA GLU A 44 -17.29 -15.72 -3.46
C GLU A 44 -18.34 -16.74 -2.96
N LYS A 45 -18.94 -17.49 -3.89
CA LYS A 45 -19.96 -18.49 -3.56
C LYS A 45 -19.33 -19.86 -3.37
N LEU A 46 -19.25 -20.30 -2.14
CA LEU A 46 -18.74 -21.60 -1.74
C LEU A 46 -19.89 -22.57 -1.43
N PRO A 47 -19.72 -23.89 -1.63
CA PRO A 47 -20.66 -24.88 -1.12
C PRO A 47 -20.88 -24.70 0.38
N VAL A 48 -22.12 -24.78 0.86
CA VAL A 48 -22.45 -24.62 2.29
C VAL A 48 -21.75 -25.63 3.21
N THR A 49 -21.29 -26.74 2.63
CA THR A 49 -20.55 -27.81 3.32
C THR A 49 -19.04 -27.54 3.41
N THR A 50 -18.52 -26.48 2.74
CA THR A 50 -17.10 -26.14 2.78
C THR A 50 -16.69 -25.76 4.20
N GLN A 51 -15.72 -26.48 4.75
CA GLN A 51 -15.13 -26.12 6.04
C GLN A 51 -14.08 -25.01 5.81
N LEU A 52 -14.21 -23.94 6.58
CA LEU A 52 -13.31 -22.80 6.52
C LEU A 52 -12.41 -22.79 7.76
N THR A 53 -11.19 -22.33 7.60
CA THR A 53 -10.23 -22.14 8.68
C THR A 53 -9.67 -20.73 8.63
N LEU A 54 -9.55 -20.10 9.81
CA LEU A 54 -8.86 -18.83 9.98
C LEU A 54 -7.38 -19.12 10.28
N LYS A 55 -6.47 -18.55 9.50
CA LYS A 55 -5.03 -18.64 9.70
C LYS A 55 -4.44 -17.27 9.96
N GLY A 56 -3.54 -17.19 10.95
CA GLY A 56 -2.88 -15.95 11.35
C GLY A 56 -3.60 -15.22 12.48
N GLU A 57 -2.95 -14.16 12.96
CA GLU A 57 -3.51 -13.28 13.99
C GLU A 57 -4.53 -12.31 13.40
N ASP A 58 -5.38 -11.73 14.26
CA ASP A 58 -6.34 -10.69 13.86
C ASP A 58 -5.57 -9.47 13.33
N VAL A 59 -5.82 -9.09 12.06
CA VAL A 59 -5.18 -7.92 11.46
C VAL A 59 -5.82 -6.67 12.06
N PRO A 60 -5.05 -5.82 12.79
CA PRO A 60 -5.61 -4.65 13.47
C PRO A 60 -6.07 -3.54 12.51
N TYR A 61 -5.84 -3.72 11.21
CA TYR A 61 -6.15 -2.77 10.14
C TYR A 61 -7.21 -3.33 9.19
N VAL A 62 -7.86 -2.46 8.43
CA VAL A 62 -8.91 -2.84 7.46
C VAL A 62 -8.38 -3.75 6.34
N SER A 63 -7.07 -3.81 6.12
CA SER A 63 -6.42 -4.76 5.21
C SER A 63 -4.98 -5.06 5.63
N ARG A 64 -4.45 -6.20 5.17
CA ARG A 64 -3.03 -6.57 5.38
C ARG A 64 -2.05 -5.57 4.75
N GLY A 65 -2.51 -4.75 3.79
CA GLY A 65 -1.70 -3.68 3.20
C GLY A 65 -1.16 -2.72 4.26
N GLY A 66 -1.88 -2.54 5.37
CA GLY A 66 -1.44 -1.72 6.50
C GLY A 66 -0.07 -2.11 7.05
N PHE A 67 0.29 -3.39 7.05
CA PHE A 67 1.62 -3.84 7.52
C PHE A 67 2.78 -3.23 6.73
N LYS A 68 2.56 -2.90 5.46
CA LYS A 68 3.58 -2.21 4.64
C LYS A 68 3.89 -0.83 5.20
N LEU A 69 2.85 -0.07 5.58
CA LEU A 69 3.04 1.26 6.17
C LEU A 69 3.63 1.17 7.58
N VAL A 70 3.22 0.19 8.38
CA VAL A 70 3.85 -0.06 9.70
C VAL A 70 5.35 -0.29 9.53
N LYS A 71 5.76 -1.12 8.57
CA LYS A 71 7.19 -1.35 8.28
C LYS A 71 7.90 -0.06 7.87
N ALA A 72 7.28 0.78 7.05
CA ALA A 72 7.85 2.09 6.68
C ALA A 72 8.01 2.99 7.90
N MET A 73 6.99 3.09 8.77
CA MET A 73 7.04 3.86 10.01
C MET A 73 8.21 3.43 10.90
N GLU A 74 8.33 2.13 11.15
CA GLU A 74 9.39 1.57 12.01
C GLU A 74 10.79 1.73 11.41
N SER A 75 10.91 1.56 10.08
CA SER A 75 12.22 1.62 9.41
C SER A 75 12.72 3.04 9.22
N PHE A 76 11.82 4.01 9.11
CA PHE A 76 12.13 5.39 8.73
C PHE A 76 11.75 6.41 9.80
N ASP A 77 11.25 5.97 10.95
CA ASP A 77 10.81 6.83 12.06
C ASP A 77 9.78 7.90 11.63
N ILE A 78 8.77 7.48 10.84
CA ILE A 78 7.73 8.39 10.35
C ILE A 78 6.72 8.64 11.47
N ASP A 79 6.54 9.90 11.88
CA ASP A 79 5.56 10.32 12.87
C ASP A 79 4.31 10.93 12.21
N PHE A 80 3.18 10.26 12.38
CA PHE A 80 1.86 10.71 11.88
C PHE A 80 1.12 11.63 12.84
N THR A 81 1.61 11.86 14.06
CA THR A 81 0.91 12.65 15.09
C THR A 81 0.55 14.05 14.57
N GLU A 82 -0.76 14.37 14.60
CA GLU A 82 -1.32 15.65 14.13
C GLU A 82 -1.07 15.97 12.64
N LYS A 83 -0.60 15.00 11.84
CA LYS A 83 -0.32 15.20 10.42
C LYS A 83 -1.56 15.03 9.56
N LYS A 84 -1.61 15.80 8.47
CA LYS A 84 -2.52 15.58 7.35
C LYS A 84 -1.87 14.62 6.36
N VAL A 85 -2.55 13.53 6.05
CA VAL A 85 -2.02 12.46 5.19
C VAL A 85 -2.73 12.46 3.84
N LEU A 86 -2.00 12.19 2.79
CA LEU A 86 -2.53 11.90 1.46
C LEU A 86 -2.19 10.45 1.09
N ASP A 87 -3.20 9.58 1.11
CA ASP A 87 -3.08 8.16 0.76
C ASP A 87 -3.43 7.97 -0.72
N ILE A 88 -2.41 7.82 -1.57
CA ILE A 88 -2.53 7.67 -3.02
C ILE A 88 -2.59 6.17 -3.37
N GLY A 89 -3.75 5.73 -3.87
CA GLY A 89 -4.05 4.32 -4.06
C GLY A 89 -4.60 3.68 -2.78
N SER A 90 -5.53 4.37 -2.12
CA SER A 90 -6.04 3.98 -0.80
C SER A 90 -6.74 2.62 -0.79
N SER A 91 -7.34 2.19 -1.90
CA SER A 91 -8.06 0.90 -2.01
C SER A 91 -9.03 0.69 -0.85
N THR A 92 -8.87 -0.37 -0.06
CA THR A 92 -9.67 -0.63 1.17
C THR A 92 -9.33 0.30 2.33
N GLY A 93 -8.23 1.05 2.25
CA GLY A 93 -7.82 2.04 3.26
C GLY A 93 -6.81 1.53 4.28
N GLY A 94 -6.02 0.51 3.95
CA GLY A 94 -5.04 -0.04 4.88
C GLY A 94 -4.03 0.99 5.39
N PHE A 95 -3.50 1.85 4.51
CA PHE A 95 -2.58 2.91 4.89
C PHE A 95 -3.28 4.04 5.66
N THR A 96 -4.45 4.47 5.18
CA THR A 96 -5.30 5.44 5.88
C THR A 96 -5.59 4.98 7.32
N ASP A 97 -5.99 3.72 7.53
CA ASP A 97 -6.30 3.18 8.87
C ASP A 97 -5.07 3.17 9.78
N VAL A 98 -3.90 2.77 9.27
CA VAL A 98 -2.63 2.83 10.03
C VAL A 98 -2.31 4.27 10.43
N ALA A 99 -2.36 5.22 9.49
CA ALA A 99 -2.05 6.62 9.77
C ALA A 99 -2.97 7.20 10.85
N LEU A 100 -4.28 6.97 10.76
CA LEU A 100 -5.26 7.44 11.74
C LEU A 100 -5.09 6.79 13.12
N GLN A 101 -4.76 5.50 13.19
CA GLN A 101 -4.46 4.81 14.44
C GLN A 101 -3.16 5.31 15.09
N ASN A 102 -2.26 5.90 14.31
CA ASN A 102 -1.00 6.50 14.77
C ASN A 102 -1.04 8.03 14.87
N GLY A 103 -2.23 8.59 15.06
CA GLY A 103 -2.39 9.99 15.43
C GLY A 103 -2.55 11.00 14.31
N ALA A 104 -2.68 10.56 13.05
CA ALA A 104 -2.96 11.49 11.96
C ALA A 104 -4.26 12.27 12.23
N SER A 105 -4.21 13.58 12.02
CA SER A 105 -5.36 14.46 12.24
C SER A 105 -6.43 14.27 11.17
N MET A 106 -6.02 13.94 9.94
CA MET A 106 -6.91 13.58 8.84
C MET A 106 -6.17 12.82 7.74
N SER A 107 -6.93 12.15 6.86
CA SER A 107 -6.40 11.51 5.66
C SER A 107 -7.29 11.77 4.44
N TYR A 108 -6.68 12.19 3.34
CA TYR A 108 -7.29 12.08 2.02
C TYR A 108 -7.11 10.66 1.51
N ALA A 109 -8.17 9.91 1.36
CA ALA A 109 -8.17 8.56 0.80
C ALA A 109 -8.49 8.62 -0.70
N LEU A 110 -7.44 8.66 -1.53
CA LEU A 110 -7.56 8.87 -2.97
C LEU A 110 -7.36 7.57 -3.73
N ASP A 111 -8.31 7.23 -4.60
CA ASP A 111 -8.25 6.04 -5.46
C ASP A 111 -8.98 6.26 -6.79
N VAL A 112 -8.53 5.56 -7.84
CA VAL A 112 -9.23 5.54 -9.15
C VAL A 112 -10.48 4.67 -9.13
N GLY A 113 -10.58 3.75 -8.17
CA GLY A 113 -11.71 2.85 -8.00
C GLY A 113 -12.93 3.50 -7.36
N THR A 114 -13.97 2.69 -7.18
CA THR A 114 -15.25 3.10 -6.60
C THR A 114 -15.67 2.14 -5.52
N ASN A 115 -16.17 2.64 -4.39
CA ASN A 115 -16.70 1.84 -3.28
C ASN A 115 -15.72 0.78 -2.75
N GLN A 116 -14.41 1.07 -2.78
CA GLN A 116 -13.39 0.17 -2.27
C GLN A 116 -13.07 0.43 -0.80
N LEU A 117 -13.11 1.70 -0.38
CA LEU A 117 -12.78 2.10 0.97
C LEU A 117 -13.71 1.43 1.99
N ASP A 118 -13.13 0.87 3.06
CA ASP A 118 -13.87 0.23 4.14
C ASP A 118 -14.85 1.22 4.79
N TRP A 119 -16.03 0.72 5.17
CA TRP A 119 -17.10 1.58 5.72
C TRP A 119 -16.68 2.29 7.01
N LYS A 120 -15.86 1.65 7.84
CA LYS A 120 -15.30 2.26 9.06
C LYS A 120 -14.56 3.56 8.75
N LEU A 121 -13.76 3.56 7.67
CA LEU A 121 -12.99 4.73 7.26
C LEU A 121 -13.85 5.75 6.51
N ARG A 122 -14.77 5.26 5.67
CA ARG A 122 -15.70 6.12 4.94
C ARG A 122 -16.60 6.94 5.85
N SER A 123 -16.93 6.43 7.04
CA SER A 123 -17.74 7.10 8.06
C SER A 123 -16.93 7.85 9.13
N ASP A 124 -15.61 7.88 9.04
CA ASP A 124 -14.75 8.63 9.96
C ASP A 124 -14.63 10.08 9.48
N ASP A 125 -15.00 11.04 10.32
CA ASP A 125 -14.96 12.48 10.00
C ASP A 125 -13.57 13.01 9.65
N ARG A 126 -12.51 12.25 10.00
CA ARG A 126 -11.13 12.58 9.65
C ARG A 126 -10.74 12.13 8.24
N VAL A 127 -11.61 11.43 7.52
CA VAL A 127 -11.32 10.89 6.19
C VAL A 127 -12.03 11.68 5.11
N VAL A 128 -11.28 12.26 4.20
CA VAL A 128 -11.79 12.85 2.97
C VAL A 128 -11.69 11.81 1.85
N VAL A 129 -12.84 11.29 1.44
CA VAL A 129 -12.91 10.25 0.40
C VAL A 129 -12.79 10.88 -0.99
N MET A 130 -11.76 10.49 -1.75
CA MET A 130 -11.48 10.96 -3.12
C MET A 130 -11.43 9.78 -4.09
N GLU A 131 -12.51 9.04 -4.21
CA GLU A 131 -12.64 7.95 -5.19
C GLU A 131 -12.90 8.47 -6.61
N GLN A 132 -12.72 7.59 -7.62
CA GLN A 132 -12.81 7.93 -9.05
C GLN A 132 -11.86 9.06 -9.46
N THR A 133 -10.74 9.20 -8.73
CA THR A 133 -9.78 10.27 -8.91
C THR A 133 -8.45 9.70 -9.41
N ASN A 134 -8.02 10.14 -10.58
CA ASN A 134 -6.70 9.79 -11.11
C ASN A 134 -5.69 10.84 -10.65
N PHE A 135 -4.83 10.45 -9.73
CA PHE A 135 -3.85 11.36 -9.10
C PHE A 135 -2.93 12.07 -10.08
N ARG A 136 -2.66 11.48 -11.25
CA ARG A 136 -1.83 12.13 -12.30
C ARG A 136 -2.32 13.53 -12.70
N TYR A 137 -3.60 13.79 -12.51
CA TYR A 137 -4.25 15.06 -12.90
C TYR A 137 -4.62 15.92 -11.70
N SER A 138 -4.28 15.49 -10.48
CA SER A 138 -4.54 16.25 -9.25
C SER A 138 -3.70 17.52 -9.18
N LYS A 139 -4.27 18.53 -8.53
CA LYS A 139 -3.67 19.85 -8.34
C LYS A 139 -3.79 20.26 -6.88
N PRO A 140 -2.99 21.20 -6.39
CA PRO A 140 -3.06 21.69 -5.01
C PRO A 140 -4.47 22.12 -4.58
N GLU A 141 -5.26 22.69 -5.48
CA GLU A 141 -6.61 23.20 -5.24
C GLU A 141 -7.62 22.09 -4.92
N ASP A 142 -7.33 20.85 -5.27
CA ASP A 142 -8.21 19.70 -5.00
C ASP A 142 -8.20 19.31 -3.51
N PHE A 143 -7.17 19.73 -2.75
CA PHE A 143 -6.96 19.38 -1.36
C PHE A 143 -7.45 20.45 -0.39
N VAL A 144 -8.76 20.70 -0.42
CA VAL A 144 -9.42 21.84 0.27
C VAL A 144 -9.38 21.78 1.80
N ALA A 145 -9.20 20.60 2.40
CA ALA A 145 -9.04 20.45 3.85
C ALA A 145 -7.63 20.79 4.34
N GLY A 146 -6.76 21.23 3.44
CA GLY A 146 -5.42 21.72 3.70
C GLY A 146 -4.34 20.84 3.10
N GLN A 147 -3.19 21.44 2.88
CA GLN A 147 -2.03 20.83 2.25
C GLN A 147 -1.51 19.64 3.08
N PRO A 148 -1.25 18.46 2.46
CA PRO A 148 -0.73 17.29 3.17
C PRO A 148 0.68 17.51 3.71
N ASP A 149 0.95 16.95 4.90
CA ASP A 149 2.27 16.86 5.52
C ASP A 149 3.02 15.60 5.07
N ILE A 150 2.27 14.50 4.91
CA ILE A 150 2.81 13.18 4.55
C ILE A 150 1.97 12.62 3.41
N ALA A 151 2.64 12.05 2.39
CA ALA A 151 2.00 11.23 1.39
C ALA A 151 2.39 9.76 1.55
N THR A 152 1.45 8.86 1.33
CA THR A 152 1.69 7.43 1.19
C THR A 152 1.27 6.98 -0.20
N ILE A 153 2.04 6.09 -0.84
CA ILE A 153 1.80 5.67 -2.22
C ILE A 153 1.81 4.15 -2.31
N ASP A 154 0.64 3.55 -2.60
CA ASP A 154 0.48 2.12 -2.92
C ASP A 154 -0.38 1.95 -4.18
N VAL A 155 0.13 2.39 -5.32
CA VAL A 155 -0.56 2.34 -6.62
C VAL A 155 -0.26 1.06 -7.38
N SER A 156 -1.15 0.66 -8.29
CA SER A 156 -0.99 -0.49 -9.17
C SER A 156 -1.21 -0.10 -10.63
N PHE A 157 -0.48 -0.78 -11.53
CA PHE A 157 -0.56 -0.58 -12.99
C PHE A 157 -0.14 0.81 -13.48
N ILE A 158 0.64 1.53 -12.69
CA ILE A 158 1.17 2.84 -13.01
C ILE A 158 2.56 2.99 -12.37
N SER A 159 3.47 3.70 -13.05
CA SER A 159 4.81 4.02 -12.54
C SER A 159 4.77 5.24 -11.62
N LEU A 160 5.68 5.25 -10.64
CA LEU A 160 5.94 6.40 -9.78
C LEU A 160 6.42 7.63 -10.56
N ASP A 161 7.01 7.45 -11.73
CA ASP A 161 7.37 8.54 -12.65
C ASP A 161 6.19 9.45 -13.02
N LEU A 162 4.95 8.92 -12.92
CA LEU A 162 3.72 9.64 -13.22
C LEU A 162 3.01 10.18 -11.96
N ILE A 163 3.41 9.73 -10.78
CA ILE A 163 2.81 10.11 -9.49
C ILE A 163 3.64 11.19 -8.79
N LEU A 164 4.98 11.06 -8.81
CA LEU A 164 5.85 11.98 -8.10
C LEU A 164 5.81 13.44 -8.62
N PRO A 165 5.73 13.70 -9.95
CA PRO A 165 5.69 15.09 -10.44
C PRO A 165 4.47 15.88 -9.93
N PRO A 166 3.21 15.42 -10.04
CA PRO A 166 2.07 16.16 -9.53
C PRO A 166 2.03 16.23 -7.99
N LEU A 167 2.65 15.27 -7.29
CA LEU A 167 2.69 15.27 -5.83
C LEU A 167 3.50 16.44 -5.26
N ARG A 168 4.58 16.84 -5.93
CA ARG A 168 5.51 17.84 -5.43
C ARG A 168 4.86 19.18 -5.04
N PRO A 169 4.05 19.82 -5.89
CA PRO A 169 3.38 21.07 -5.52
C PRO A 169 2.20 20.85 -4.52
N ILE A 170 1.70 19.62 -4.39
CA ILE A 170 0.59 19.28 -3.49
C ILE A 170 1.10 19.09 -2.05
N LEU A 171 2.24 18.43 -1.88
CA LEU A 171 2.83 18.14 -0.58
C LEU A 171 3.55 19.39 -0.04
N LYS A 172 3.48 19.60 1.28
CA LYS A 172 4.24 20.68 1.92
C LYS A 172 5.74 20.56 1.64
N SER A 173 6.45 21.69 1.71
CA SER A 173 7.91 21.70 1.84
C SER A 173 8.30 20.92 3.10
N ASP A 174 9.36 20.12 3.02
CA ASP A 174 9.81 19.16 4.03
C ASP A 174 8.80 18.03 4.33
N GLY A 175 7.72 17.93 3.55
CA GLY A 175 6.76 16.83 3.64
C GLY A 175 7.40 15.49 3.22
N GLN A 176 7.01 14.42 3.92
CA GLN A 176 7.54 13.09 3.69
C GLN A 176 6.66 12.26 2.75
N VAL A 177 7.28 11.36 2.01
CA VAL A 177 6.58 10.40 1.13
C VAL A 177 7.05 8.99 1.44
N ALA A 178 6.14 8.13 1.91
CA ALA A 178 6.37 6.70 2.00
C ALA A 178 5.84 6.04 0.72
N ALA A 179 6.73 5.75 -0.23
CA ALA A 179 6.37 5.20 -1.53
C ALA A 179 6.65 3.70 -1.63
N LEU A 180 5.67 2.95 -2.08
CA LEU A 180 5.85 1.55 -2.45
C LEU A 180 6.38 1.46 -3.88
N VAL A 181 7.58 0.94 -4.04
CA VAL A 181 8.22 0.67 -5.34
C VAL A 181 7.88 -0.76 -5.74
N LYS A 182 7.15 -0.91 -6.84
CA LYS A 182 6.66 -2.21 -7.33
C LYS A 182 7.36 -2.58 -8.63
N PRO A 183 8.36 -3.47 -8.61
CA PRO A 183 9.14 -3.82 -9.80
C PRO A 183 8.28 -4.27 -10.99
N GLN A 184 7.16 -4.94 -10.73
CA GLN A 184 6.24 -5.40 -11.76
C GLN A 184 5.54 -4.27 -12.54
N PHE A 185 5.52 -3.04 -12.02
CA PHE A 185 4.93 -1.87 -12.69
C PHE A 185 5.97 -0.84 -13.15
N GLU A 186 7.22 -1.01 -12.71
CA GLU A 186 8.32 -0.09 -13.04
C GLU A 186 9.28 -0.66 -14.11
N ALA A 187 9.47 -1.98 -14.16
CA ALA A 187 10.55 -2.61 -14.94
C ALA A 187 10.33 -2.65 -16.47
N GLY A 188 9.14 -2.29 -16.96
CA GLY A 188 8.77 -2.52 -18.36
C GLY A 188 8.35 -3.98 -18.63
N LYS A 189 7.52 -4.17 -19.67
CA LYS A 189 6.84 -5.45 -19.92
C LYS A 189 7.77 -6.60 -20.25
N ASP A 190 8.91 -6.33 -20.89
CA ASP A 190 9.94 -7.29 -21.32
C ASP A 190 10.73 -7.89 -20.16
N LYS A 191 10.81 -7.18 -19.02
CA LYS A 191 11.51 -7.64 -17.81
C LYS A 191 10.58 -8.34 -16.81
N VAL A 192 9.26 -8.38 -17.08
CA VAL A 192 8.26 -9.02 -16.24
C VAL A 192 7.98 -10.44 -16.74
N GLY A 193 8.13 -11.43 -15.86
CA GLY A 193 7.92 -12.85 -16.18
C GLY A 193 6.47 -13.19 -16.56
N LYS A 194 6.25 -14.38 -17.14
CA LYS A 194 4.95 -14.85 -17.66
C LYS A 194 3.76 -14.78 -16.67
N LYS A 195 4.04 -14.74 -15.37
CA LYS A 195 3.02 -14.63 -14.30
C LYS A 195 2.93 -13.23 -13.69
N GLY A 196 3.54 -12.23 -14.32
CA GLY A 196 3.58 -10.87 -13.77
C GLY A 196 4.54 -10.73 -12.58
N ILE A 197 5.55 -11.63 -12.44
CA ILE A 197 6.48 -11.64 -11.31
C ILE A 197 7.89 -11.29 -11.79
N VAL A 198 8.51 -10.33 -11.12
CA VAL A 198 9.92 -9.97 -11.27
C VAL A 198 10.72 -10.71 -10.18
N ARG A 199 11.71 -11.50 -10.58
CA ARG A 199 12.53 -12.30 -9.67
C ARG A 199 14.02 -11.99 -9.74
N ASP A 200 14.44 -11.34 -10.80
CA ASP A 200 15.85 -11.01 -11.05
C ASP A 200 16.27 -9.85 -10.15
N LYS A 201 17.24 -10.08 -9.28
CA LYS A 201 17.83 -9.08 -8.40
C LYS A 201 18.37 -7.86 -9.15
N LYS A 202 18.91 -8.08 -10.37
CA LYS A 202 19.38 -6.99 -11.21
C LYS A 202 18.22 -6.09 -11.66
N VAL A 203 17.07 -6.69 -12.00
CA VAL A 203 15.89 -5.89 -12.35
C VAL A 203 15.37 -5.11 -11.15
N HIS A 204 15.39 -5.71 -9.95
CA HIS A 204 15.04 -4.98 -8.72
C HIS A 204 15.97 -3.79 -8.49
N ARG A 205 17.29 -3.97 -8.66
CA ARG A 205 18.28 -2.89 -8.56
C ARG A 205 17.99 -1.79 -9.59
N ASP A 206 17.89 -2.15 -10.88
CA ASP A 206 17.63 -1.19 -11.96
C ASP A 206 16.38 -0.33 -11.67
N VAL A 207 15.31 -0.96 -11.16
CA VAL A 207 14.05 -0.28 -10.79
C VAL A 207 14.25 0.68 -9.64
N ILE A 208 14.90 0.24 -8.56
CA ILE A 208 15.15 1.08 -7.38
C ILE A 208 16.01 2.28 -7.77
N GLU A 209 17.12 2.08 -8.48
CA GLU A 209 18.01 3.13 -8.94
C GLU A 209 17.28 4.12 -9.86
N HIS A 210 16.47 3.63 -10.82
CA HIS A 210 15.66 4.49 -11.68
C HIS A 210 14.69 5.36 -10.88
N THR A 211 13.96 4.77 -9.92
CA THR A 211 13.01 5.51 -9.07
C THR A 211 13.72 6.58 -8.23
N MET A 212 14.90 6.25 -7.67
CA MET A 212 15.72 7.23 -6.94
C MET A 212 16.15 8.38 -7.83
N GLN A 213 16.64 8.10 -9.06
CA GLN A 213 17.06 9.13 -10.01
C GLN A 213 15.91 10.03 -10.43
N THR A 214 14.73 9.46 -10.68
CA THR A 214 13.50 10.23 -10.94
C THR A 214 13.18 11.14 -9.76
N ALA A 215 13.22 10.64 -8.53
CA ALA A 215 12.89 11.41 -7.33
C ALA A 215 13.84 12.60 -7.15
N ILE A 216 15.16 12.38 -7.19
CA ILE A 216 16.14 13.47 -7.03
C ILE A 216 16.06 14.49 -8.16
N GLY A 217 15.81 14.05 -9.40
CA GLY A 217 15.61 14.93 -10.55
C GLY A 217 14.38 15.85 -10.40
N LEU A 218 13.39 15.44 -9.60
CA LEU A 218 12.19 16.22 -9.27
C LEU A 218 12.36 17.10 -8.03
N GLY A 219 13.50 17.01 -7.31
CA GLY A 219 13.75 17.78 -6.09
C GLY A 219 13.25 17.10 -4.81
N TYR A 220 13.13 15.76 -4.80
CA TYR A 220 12.98 15.00 -3.57
C TYR A 220 14.35 14.49 -3.09
N ASP A 221 14.61 14.55 -1.80
CA ASP A 221 15.67 13.77 -1.18
C ASP A 221 15.21 12.32 -0.98
N VAL A 222 16.11 11.36 -1.22
CA VAL A 222 15.89 9.94 -0.91
C VAL A 222 16.63 9.63 0.39
N SER A 223 15.89 9.46 1.47
CA SER A 223 16.43 9.30 2.83
C SER A 223 16.29 7.91 3.42
N GLY A 224 15.59 6.98 2.75
CA GLY A 224 15.46 5.62 3.23
C GLY A 224 15.03 4.62 2.16
N LEU A 225 15.48 3.38 2.32
CA LEU A 225 15.09 2.24 1.50
C LEU A 225 14.99 0.99 2.37
N THR A 226 13.90 0.25 2.23
CA THR A 226 13.71 -1.08 2.83
C THR A 226 12.77 -1.90 1.93
N TYR A 227 12.41 -3.12 2.34
CA TYR A 227 11.45 -3.95 1.61
C TYR A 227 10.13 -4.10 2.38
N SER A 228 9.05 -4.37 1.64
CA SER A 228 7.74 -4.65 2.22
C SER A 228 7.77 -5.96 3.02
N PRO A 229 7.15 -6.01 4.22
CA PRO A 229 7.12 -7.24 5.03
C PRO A 229 6.22 -8.33 4.43
N ILE A 230 5.44 -7.99 3.42
CA ILE A 230 4.56 -8.90 2.68
C ILE A 230 4.76 -8.72 1.18
N THR A 231 4.64 -9.80 0.43
CA THR A 231 4.66 -9.75 -1.04
C THR A 231 3.37 -9.15 -1.59
N GLY A 232 3.45 -8.60 -2.81
CA GLY A 232 2.28 -8.21 -3.59
C GLY A 232 1.33 -9.40 -3.87
N GLY A 233 0.12 -9.11 -4.34
CA GLY A 233 -0.92 -10.12 -4.55
C GLY A 233 -0.54 -11.29 -5.45
N THR A 234 0.40 -11.10 -6.38
CA THR A 234 0.94 -12.12 -7.28
C THR A 234 2.23 -12.76 -6.76
N GLY A 235 2.76 -12.33 -5.62
CA GLY A 235 3.99 -12.82 -5.01
C GLY A 235 5.26 -12.02 -5.37
N ASN A 236 5.11 -10.80 -5.89
CA ASN A 236 6.24 -9.90 -6.12
C ASN A 236 6.82 -9.39 -4.81
N ILE A 237 8.15 -9.32 -4.72
CA ILE A 237 8.85 -8.52 -3.73
C ILE A 237 8.61 -7.05 -4.09
N GLU A 238 8.24 -6.25 -3.10
CA GLU A 238 8.01 -4.82 -3.23
C GLU A 238 8.91 -4.07 -2.25
N PHE A 239 9.33 -2.87 -2.60
CA PHE A 239 10.25 -2.09 -1.78
C PHE A 239 9.54 -0.84 -1.25
N LEU A 240 10.04 -0.31 -0.13
CA LEU A 240 9.57 0.91 0.50
C LEU A 240 10.68 1.95 0.44
N MET A 241 10.34 3.15 -0.04
CA MET A 241 11.28 4.26 -0.18
C MET A 241 10.74 5.47 0.57
N LEU A 242 11.60 6.10 1.38
CA LEU A 242 11.30 7.37 2.03
C LEU A 242 11.87 8.51 1.19
N LEU A 243 10.99 9.44 0.82
CA LEU A 243 11.37 10.67 0.15
C LEU A 243 11.00 11.88 1.03
N THR A 244 11.74 12.98 0.88
CA THR A 244 11.41 14.27 1.47
C THR A 244 11.29 15.31 0.38
N ASN A 245 10.18 16.07 0.37
CA ASN A 245 9.96 17.15 -0.59
C ASN A 245 10.78 18.37 -0.18
N THR A 246 11.89 18.61 -0.85
CA THR A 246 12.80 19.73 -0.53
C THR A 246 12.56 20.94 -1.42
N GLU A 247 13.05 22.11 -0.99
CA GLU A 247 12.99 23.32 -1.83
C GLU A 247 14.10 23.35 -2.88
N GLY A 248 15.13 22.51 -2.70
CA GLY A 248 16.30 22.45 -3.61
C GLY A 248 16.09 21.51 -4.80
N GLU A 249 16.76 21.81 -5.91
CA GLU A 249 16.87 20.91 -7.06
C GLU A 249 18.33 20.87 -7.55
N PRO A 250 18.85 19.68 -7.86
CA PRO A 250 18.28 18.34 -7.62
C PRO A 250 18.32 17.96 -6.14
N GLY A 251 17.49 16.93 -5.79
CA GLY A 251 17.55 16.30 -4.48
C GLY A 251 18.81 15.45 -4.30
N GLN A 252 18.95 14.83 -3.14
CA GLN A 252 20.11 14.02 -2.76
C GLN A 252 19.66 12.60 -2.35
N ILE A 253 20.58 11.65 -2.51
CA ILE A 253 20.42 10.29 -2.01
C ILE A 253 21.30 10.14 -0.78
N ASP A 254 20.72 9.67 0.35
CA ASP A 254 21.50 9.38 1.55
C ASP A 254 22.54 8.29 1.24
N SER A 255 23.80 8.62 1.49
CA SER A 255 24.94 7.73 1.26
C SER A 255 24.93 6.45 2.11
N ALA A 256 24.12 6.40 3.17
CA ALA A 256 23.93 5.22 4.01
C ALA A 256 23.03 4.14 3.34
N ILE A 257 22.33 4.47 2.26
CA ILE A 257 21.45 3.51 1.57
C ILE A 257 22.29 2.48 0.80
N ASP A 258 22.21 1.22 1.23
CA ASP A 258 22.81 0.07 0.54
C ASP A 258 21.70 -0.72 -0.18
N ILE A 259 21.54 -0.46 -1.48
CA ILE A 259 20.51 -1.10 -2.32
C ILE A 259 20.72 -2.60 -2.38
N ASP A 260 21.97 -3.08 -2.50
CA ASP A 260 22.25 -4.51 -2.58
C ASP A 260 21.92 -5.24 -1.30
N ALA A 261 22.27 -4.67 -0.16
CA ALA A 261 21.93 -5.26 1.14
C ALA A 261 20.41 -5.41 1.30
N VAL A 262 19.63 -4.39 0.93
CA VAL A 262 18.16 -4.44 1.00
C VAL A 262 17.58 -5.51 0.07
N ILE A 263 18.11 -5.65 -1.15
CA ILE A 263 17.66 -6.67 -2.11
C ILE A 263 18.01 -8.07 -1.61
N GLU A 264 19.23 -8.28 -1.11
CA GLU A 264 19.67 -9.59 -0.57
C GLU A 264 18.80 -10.01 0.61
N GLU A 265 18.54 -9.10 1.55
CA GLU A 265 17.68 -9.37 2.69
C GLU A 265 16.25 -9.72 2.26
N ALA A 266 15.64 -8.93 1.36
CA ALA A 266 14.31 -9.20 0.83
C ALA A 266 14.23 -10.60 0.17
N HIS A 267 15.21 -10.96 -0.63
CA HIS A 267 15.26 -12.27 -1.27
C HIS A 267 15.48 -13.42 -0.26
N SER A 268 16.22 -13.20 0.81
CA SER A 268 16.41 -14.21 1.86
C SER A 268 15.14 -14.51 2.64
N VAL A 269 14.23 -13.52 2.74
CA VAL A 269 12.95 -13.67 3.45
C VAL A 269 11.88 -14.35 2.57
N PHE A 270 11.87 -14.07 1.26
CA PHE A 270 10.78 -14.49 0.38
C PHE A 270 11.10 -15.60 -0.62
N HIS A 271 12.36 -16.10 -0.64
CA HIS A 271 12.78 -17.17 -1.59
C HIS A 271 13.61 -18.26 -0.95
#